data_a7a81b06dceca6b82ceb9a4f8351aa28
#
_entry.id   a7a81b06dceca6b82ceb9a4f8351aa28
#
_cell.length_a   1.000
_cell.length_b   1.000
_cell.length_c   1.000
_cell.angle_alpha   90.00
_cell.angle_beta   90.00
_cell.angle_gamma   90.00
#
_symmetry.space_group_name_H-M   'P 1'
#
loop_
_entity.id
_entity.type
_entity.pdbx_description
1 polymer ?
#
loop_
_entity_poly.entity_id
_entity_poly.type
_entity_poly.pdbx_seq_one_letter_code
_entity_poly.pdbx_strand_id
1 'polypeptide(L)'
;PGYDHITAAIGGAIAAMNGAAFLCYVTPAEHLALPNLDDVKQGIIASKIAAHAADIAKGVPHARDIDDKMGDARRVGLCTGPGDCKSHPC
;
A
#
# COMPACT_ATOMS: atom_id res chain seq x y z
N PRO A 1 -0.35 15.81 11.86
CA PRO A 1 -1.79 15.47 11.85
C PRO A 1 -2.30 15.33 10.42
N GLY A 2 -3.23 14.39 10.22
CA GLY A 2 -3.79 14.12 8.90
C GLY A 2 -2.93 13.22 8.00
N TYR A 3 -1.68 13.00 8.36
CA TYR A 3 -0.74 12.17 7.58
C TYR A 3 -0.20 10.99 8.38
N ASP A 4 -0.81 10.67 9.52
CA ASP A 4 -0.32 9.61 10.41
C ASP A 4 -0.33 8.24 9.72
N HIS A 5 -1.27 8.01 8.80
CA HIS A 5 -1.32 6.79 8.00
C HIS A 5 -0.10 6.63 7.10
N ILE A 6 0.45 7.72 6.57
CA ILE A 6 1.66 7.73 5.74
C ILE A 6 2.90 7.48 6.61
N THR A 7 3.01 8.19 7.73
CA THR A 7 4.12 7.99 8.68
C THR A 7 4.14 6.55 9.21
N ALA A 8 2.98 6.03 9.59
CA ALA A 8 2.84 4.66 10.05
C ALA A 8 3.18 3.64 8.94
N ALA A 9 2.84 3.93 7.68
CA ALA A 9 3.18 3.06 6.56
C ALA A 9 4.69 2.97 6.37
N ILE A 10 5.41 4.08 6.45
CA ILE A 10 6.87 4.10 6.32
C ILE A 10 7.51 3.29 7.46
N GLY A 11 7.13 3.56 8.70
CA GLY A 11 7.63 2.82 9.86
C GLY A 11 7.26 1.34 9.82
N GLY A 12 6.04 1.03 9.36
CA GLY A 12 5.55 -0.33 9.21
C GLY A 12 6.33 -1.12 8.16
N ALA A 13 6.66 -0.50 7.04
CA ALA A 13 7.48 -1.14 6.02
C ALA A 13 8.87 -1.50 6.57
N ILE A 14 9.51 -0.59 7.28
CA ILE A 14 10.83 -0.83 7.90
C ILE A 14 10.73 -1.96 8.93
N ALA A 15 9.72 -1.93 9.80
CA ALA A 15 9.51 -2.97 10.82
C ALA A 15 9.28 -4.34 10.17
N ALA A 16 8.46 -4.41 9.13
CA ALA A 16 8.16 -5.66 8.45
C ALA A 16 9.37 -6.23 7.70
N MET A 17 10.20 -5.37 7.10
CA MET A 17 11.47 -5.79 6.50
C MET A 17 12.40 -6.44 7.53
N ASN A 18 12.31 -6.01 8.78
CA ASN A 18 13.16 -6.49 9.87
C ASN A 18 12.49 -7.54 10.76
N GLY A 19 11.38 -8.14 10.33
CA GLY A 19 10.82 -9.32 10.93
C GLY A 19 9.41 -9.20 11.53
N ALA A 20 8.77 -8.03 11.49
CA ALA A 20 7.39 -7.94 11.96
C ALA A 20 6.46 -8.77 11.07
N ALA A 21 5.61 -9.60 11.67
CA ALA A 21 4.70 -10.47 10.96
C ALA A 21 3.34 -9.83 10.66
N PHE A 22 2.94 -8.83 11.44
CA PHE A 22 1.66 -8.14 11.30
C PHE A 22 1.83 -6.64 11.40
N LEU A 23 1.02 -5.92 10.62
CA LEU A 23 0.91 -4.48 10.68
C LEU A 23 -0.52 -4.09 11.01
N CYS A 24 -0.68 -3.04 11.83
CA CYS A 24 -1.98 -2.44 12.09
C CYS A 24 -2.09 -1.13 11.31
N TYR A 25 -3.28 -0.84 10.80
CA TYR A 25 -3.48 0.41 10.06
C TYR A 25 -3.70 1.59 11.00
N VAL A 26 -3.41 2.77 10.50
CA VAL A 26 -3.67 4.06 11.14
C VAL A 26 -4.42 4.92 10.14
N THR A 27 -5.41 5.68 10.60
CA THR A 27 -6.22 6.52 9.72
C THR A 27 -5.67 7.95 9.62
N PRO A 28 -5.98 8.69 8.54
CA PRO A 28 -5.63 10.11 8.46
C PRO A 28 -6.31 10.98 9.54
N ALA A 29 -7.40 10.48 10.15
CA ALA A 29 -8.11 11.18 11.23
C ALA A 29 -7.49 10.96 12.61
N GLU A 30 -6.42 10.18 12.74
CA GLU A 30 -5.77 9.88 14.01
C GLU A 30 -5.41 11.18 14.73
N HIS A 31 -5.75 11.27 16.02
CA HIS A 31 -5.55 12.47 16.84
C HIS A 31 -6.40 13.69 16.43
N LEU A 32 -7.28 13.56 15.45
CA LEU A 32 -8.11 14.65 14.96
C LEU A 32 -9.60 14.46 15.26
N ALA A 33 -10.13 13.30 14.91
CA ALA A 33 -11.56 12.98 15.04
C ALA A 33 -11.77 11.48 14.94
N LEU A 34 -13.03 11.06 15.08
CA LEU A 34 -13.41 9.68 14.76
C LEU A 34 -13.31 9.49 13.25
N PRO A 35 -12.67 8.40 12.78
CA PRO A 35 -12.53 8.17 11.35
C PRO A 35 -13.86 7.85 10.68
N ASN A 36 -14.08 8.39 9.49
CA ASN A 36 -15.17 7.98 8.63
C ASN A 36 -14.73 6.79 7.76
N LEU A 37 -15.62 6.30 6.90
CA LEU A 37 -15.32 5.15 6.06
C LEU A 37 -14.15 5.42 5.10
N ASP A 38 -14.04 6.63 4.56
CA ASP A 38 -12.94 7.01 3.68
C ASP A 38 -11.60 7.01 4.43
N ASP A 39 -11.57 7.52 5.66
CA ASP A 39 -10.38 7.50 6.51
C ASP A 39 -9.89 6.09 6.77
N VAL A 40 -10.79 5.16 7.08
CA VAL A 40 -10.47 3.75 7.30
C VAL A 40 -9.89 3.15 6.01
N LYS A 41 -10.51 3.43 4.88
CA LYS A 41 -10.03 2.97 3.57
C LYS A 41 -8.62 3.46 3.28
N GLN A 42 -8.34 4.74 3.51
CA GLN A 42 -7.00 5.32 3.32
C GLN A 42 -5.97 4.65 4.21
N GLY A 43 -6.30 4.41 5.47
CA GLY A 43 -5.40 3.73 6.42
C GLY A 43 -5.08 2.30 6.00
N ILE A 44 -6.08 1.55 5.57
CA ILE A 44 -5.90 0.17 5.11
C ILE A 44 -5.05 0.13 3.83
N ILE A 45 -5.30 1.02 2.88
CA ILE A 45 -4.52 1.09 1.64
C ILE A 45 -3.06 1.41 1.96
N ALA A 46 -2.79 2.38 2.84
CA ALA A 46 -1.44 2.73 3.24
C ALA A 46 -0.70 1.54 3.88
N SER A 47 -1.37 0.79 4.75
CA SER A 47 -0.78 -0.41 5.38
C SER A 47 -0.53 -1.52 4.37
N LYS A 48 -1.39 -1.70 3.39
CA LYS A 48 -1.17 -2.68 2.31
C LYS A 48 0.04 -2.31 1.45
N ILE A 49 0.21 -1.04 1.15
CA ILE A 49 1.39 -0.55 0.42
C ILE A 49 2.66 -0.83 1.22
N ALA A 50 2.64 -0.57 2.53
CA ALA A 50 3.76 -0.84 3.41
C ALA A 50 4.13 -2.33 3.44
N ALA A 51 3.14 -3.20 3.58
CA ALA A 51 3.34 -4.65 3.58
C ALA A 51 3.88 -5.14 2.24
N HIS A 52 3.37 -4.60 1.13
CA HIS A 52 3.84 -4.93 -0.21
C HIS A 52 5.30 -4.55 -0.41
N ALA A 53 5.69 -3.33 0.00
CA ALA A 53 7.07 -2.88 -0.07
C ALA A 53 8.01 -3.78 0.76
N ALA A 54 7.57 -4.18 1.95
CA ALA A 54 8.34 -5.07 2.81
C ALA A 54 8.51 -6.47 2.19
N ASP A 55 7.47 -7.00 1.56
CA ASP A 55 7.51 -8.29 0.89
C ASP A 55 8.52 -8.28 -0.26
N ILE A 56 8.57 -7.21 -1.04
CA ILE A 56 9.56 -7.04 -2.10
C ILE A 56 10.97 -7.03 -1.51
N ALA A 57 11.19 -6.26 -0.46
CA ALA A 57 12.49 -6.13 0.19
C ALA A 57 12.97 -7.45 0.80
N LYS A 58 12.06 -8.27 1.32
CA LYS A 58 12.38 -9.59 1.87
C LYS A 58 12.57 -10.67 0.81
N GLY A 59 12.29 -10.37 -0.45
CA GLY A 59 12.41 -11.34 -1.54
C GLY A 59 11.30 -12.39 -1.56
N VAL A 60 10.11 -12.05 -1.08
CA VAL A 60 8.95 -12.97 -1.13
C VAL A 60 8.66 -13.33 -2.58
N PRO A 61 8.55 -14.63 -2.93
CA PRO A 61 8.28 -15.05 -4.31
C PRO A 61 7.01 -14.41 -4.87
N HIS A 62 7.09 -13.93 -6.11
CA HIS A 62 5.98 -13.30 -6.83
C HIS A 62 5.46 -11.99 -6.23
N ALA A 63 6.12 -11.41 -5.23
CA ALA A 63 5.68 -10.15 -4.63
C ALA A 63 5.61 -9.00 -5.65
N ARG A 64 6.46 -9.01 -6.68
CA ARG A 64 6.51 -7.97 -7.70
C ARG A 64 5.61 -8.20 -8.92
N ASP A 65 4.90 -9.32 -8.97
CA ASP A 65 4.15 -9.69 -10.19
C ASP A 65 3.10 -8.65 -10.57
N ILE A 66 2.39 -8.12 -9.59
CA ILE A 66 1.35 -7.10 -9.82
C ILE A 66 1.96 -5.79 -10.35
N ASP A 67 3.10 -5.39 -9.80
CA ASP A 67 3.80 -4.18 -10.23
C ASP A 67 4.34 -4.33 -11.65
N ASP A 68 4.89 -5.49 -11.97
CA ASP A 68 5.41 -5.80 -13.30
C ASP A 68 4.29 -5.79 -14.34
N LYS A 69 3.14 -6.37 -14.01
CA LYS A 69 1.96 -6.34 -14.90
C LYS A 69 1.46 -4.92 -15.12
N MET A 70 1.41 -4.11 -14.08
CA MET A 70 1.00 -2.71 -14.20
C MET A 70 2.01 -1.92 -15.04
N GLY A 71 3.30 -2.15 -14.85
CA GLY A 71 4.35 -1.53 -15.64
C GLY A 71 4.22 -1.87 -17.12
N ASP A 72 3.98 -3.14 -17.44
CA ASP A 72 3.75 -3.57 -18.82
C ASP A 72 2.50 -2.96 -19.42
N ALA A 73 1.41 -2.89 -18.66
CA ALA A 73 0.16 -2.29 -19.12
C ALA A 73 0.34 -0.79 -19.42
N ARG A 74 1.07 -0.08 -18.58
CA ARG A 74 1.37 1.35 -18.80
C ARG A 74 2.22 1.55 -20.04
N ARG A 75 3.20 0.69 -20.26
CA ARG A 75 4.08 0.75 -21.43
C ARG A 75 3.29 0.65 -22.73
N VAL A 76 2.23 -0.13 -22.76
CA VAL A 76 1.35 -0.27 -23.95
C VAL A 76 0.10 0.60 -23.89
N GLY A 77 -0.03 1.48 -22.88
CA GLY A 77 -1.15 2.43 -22.78
C GLY A 77 -2.46 1.85 -22.25
N LEU A 78 -2.44 0.69 -21.59
CA LEU A 78 -3.65 0.02 -21.10
C LEU A 78 -4.03 0.42 -19.68
N CYS A 79 -3.10 1.01 -18.91
CA CYS A 79 -3.33 1.37 -17.51
C CYS A 79 -2.66 2.70 -17.21
N THR A 80 -3.40 3.65 -16.65
CA THR A 80 -2.89 4.97 -16.27
C THR A 80 -2.60 5.06 -14.77
N GLY A 81 -3.08 4.12 -13.98
CA GLY A 81 -2.85 4.06 -12.54
C GLY A 81 -3.80 3.09 -11.86
N PRO A 82 -3.73 2.97 -10.53
CA PRO A 82 -4.64 2.10 -9.80
C PRO A 82 -6.11 2.44 -10.09
N GLY A 83 -6.90 1.43 -10.39
CA GLY A 83 -8.30 1.58 -10.71
C GLY A 83 -8.62 1.84 -12.18
N ASP A 84 -7.61 2.16 -13.00
CA ASP A 84 -7.81 2.49 -14.42
C ASP A 84 -7.37 1.38 -15.38
N CYS A 85 -6.90 0.26 -14.87
CA CYS A 85 -6.44 -0.85 -15.69
C CYS A 85 -7.60 -1.53 -16.42
N LYS A 86 -7.43 -1.77 -17.71
CA LYS A 86 -8.47 -2.36 -18.56
C LYS A 86 -8.29 -3.84 -18.77
N SER A 87 -7.10 -4.38 -18.56
CA SER A 87 -6.76 -5.76 -18.89
C SER A 87 -6.38 -6.62 -17.70
N HIS A 88 -6.19 -6.02 -16.51
CA HIS A 88 -5.91 -6.75 -15.26
C HIS A 88 -6.18 -5.84 -14.07
N PRO A 89 -6.37 -6.41 -12.86
CA PRO A 89 -6.64 -5.61 -11.67
C PRO A 89 -5.46 -4.70 -11.30
N CYS A 90 -5.78 -3.50 -10.93
CA CYS A 90 -4.81 -2.52 -10.46
C CYS A 90 -4.94 -2.25 -8.97
#